data_91e0fbd3bc199368495da1a9e3552a78
#
_entry.id   91e0fbd3bc199368495da1a9e3552a78
#
_cell.length_a   1.000
_cell.length_b   1.000
_cell.length_c   1.000
_cell.angle_alpha   90.00
_cell.angle_beta   90.00
_cell.angle_gamma   90.00
#
_symmetry.space_group_name_H-M   'P 1'
#
loop_
_entity.id
_entity.type
_entity.pdbx_description
1 polymer ?
#
loop_
_entity_poly.entity_id
_entity_poly.type
_entity_poly.pdbx_seq_one_letter_code
_entity_poly.pdbx_strand_id
1 'polypeptide(L)'
;TSEEFDQRQGLVSWNWQNGAFIIPEATNESEATHQFLIFSPYLDLADQVEASLDLLDNDDELTLARIIFVVHCGLIEETSIQLRDWHDACAHFSDVALLNRQEGVNHKKIKQFKEHYESMRLPFLVESVRKNRVANPAKILDPSSRRISHAFDPEADIDSDLPDTYIERLPTGERAKPIPMPFGGQINNT
;
A
#
# COMPACT_ATOMS: atom_id res chain seq x y z
N THR A 1 22.15 -2.24 1.51
CA THR A 1 22.20 -3.01 2.74
C THR A 1 21.42 -2.25 3.81
N SER A 2 20.79 -2.92 4.78
CA SER A 2 19.89 -2.30 5.77
C SER A 2 20.58 -1.19 6.60
N GLU A 3 21.85 -1.30 6.86
CA GLU A 3 22.63 -0.31 7.64
C GLU A 3 22.75 1.07 6.98
N GLU A 4 22.71 1.18 5.64
CA GLU A 4 22.72 2.49 4.96
C GLU A 4 21.38 3.23 5.04
N PHE A 5 20.30 2.53 5.30
CA PHE A 5 18.96 3.12 5.47
C PHE A 5 18.78 3.74 6.86
N ASP A 6 19.33 3.13 7.91
CA ASP A 6 19.20 3.57 9.31
C ASP A 6 19.87 4.91 9.61
N GLN A 7 20.75 5.41 8.72
CA GLN A 7 21.47 6.68 8.91
C GLN A 7 20.75 7.89 8.29
N ARG A 8 19.62 7.71 7.61
CA ARG A 8 18.86 8.85 7.07
C ARG A 8 18.02 9.48 8.17
N GLN A 9 18.18 10.78 8.39
CA GLN A 9 17.32 11.54 9.31
C GLN A 9 15.84 11.32 8.95
N GLY A 10 15.03 11.02 9.95
CA GLY A 10 13.58 10.84 9.79
C GLY A 10 13.10 9.46 9.41
N LEU A 11 13.97 8.44 9.35
CA LEU A 11 13.54 7.04 9.22
C LEU A 11 13.42 6.39 10.61
N VAL A 12 12.25 5.84 10.90
CA VAL A 12 11.96 5.11 12.13
C VAL A 12 11.44 3.73 11.76
N SER A 13 12.02 2.67 12.34
CA SER A 13 11.53 1.32 12.16
C SER A 13 10.37 1.07 13.12
N TRP A 14 9.24 0.61 12.60
CA TRP A 14 8.12 0.16 13.41
C TRP A 14 8.17 -1.36 13.65
N ASN A 15 7.52 -1.82 14.71
CA ASN A 15 7.33 -3.23 15.00
C ASN A 15 5.84 -3.60 14.85
N TRP A 16 5.56 -4.89 14.63
CA TRP A 16 4.20 -5.41 14.55
C TRP A 16 3.89 -6.24 15.78
N GLN A 17 2.91 -5.84 16.56
CA GLN A 17 2.47 -6.57 17.76
C GLN A 17 0.95 -6.53 17.88
N ASN A 18 0.35 -7.69 18.13
CA ASN A 18 -1.09 -7.82 18.40
C ASN A 18 -2.00 -7.14 17.35
N GLY A 19 -1.60 -7.18 16.09
CA GLY A 19 -2.38 -6.56 15.01
C GLY A 19 -2.22 -5.04 14.90
N ALA A 20 -1.22 -4.44 15.53
CA ALA A 20 -0.99 -3.00 15.50
C ALA A 20 0.45 -2.62 15.13
N PHE A 21 0.61 -1.41 14.57
CA PHE A 21 1.91 -0.77 14.38
C PHE A 21 2.41 -0.21 15.72
N ILE A 22 3.57 -0.66 16.18
CA ILE A 22 4.27 -0.06 17.30
C ILE A 22 5.36 0.86 16.74
N ILE A 23 5.05 2.14 16.70
CA ILE A 23 5.93 3.19 16.18
C ILE A 23 6.65 3.81 17.38
N PRO A 24 8.00 3.75 17.45
CA PRO A 24 8.75 4.42 18.51
C PRO A 24 8.52 5.93 18.46
N GLU A 25 8.46 6.57 19.62
CA GLU A 25 8.43 8.03 19.70
C GLU A 25 9.62 8.62 18.91
N ALA A 26 9.33 9.53 17.99
CA ALA A 26 10.39 10.22 17.27
C ALA A 26 11.17 11.11 18.25
N THR A 27 12.47 10.85 18.41
CA THR A 27 13.34 11.60 19.32
C THR A 27 13.63 13.02 18.88
N ASN A 28 13.18 13.42 17.70
CA ASN A 28 13.30 14.77 17.17
C ASN A 28 11.90 15.33 16.94
N GLU A 29 11.57 16.41 17.61
CA GLU A 29 10.45 17.32 17.36
C GLU A 29 10.63 17.99 15.97
N SER A 30 10.72 17.19 14.94
CA SER A 30 10.67 17.68 13.57
C SER A 30 9.20 18.02 13.32
N GLU A 31 8.88 19.26 13.02
CA GLU A 31 7.61 19.70 12.47
C GLU A 31 7.39 19.06 11.09
N ALA A 32 7.40 17.73 11.05
CA ALA A 32 7.21 16.99 9.81
C ALA A 32 5.75 17.18 9.37
N THR A 33 5.55 17.88 8.27
CA THR A 33 4.23 18.10 7.67
C THR A 33 3.71 16.85 6.96
N HIS A 34 4.56 15.87 6.70
CA HIS A 34 4.19 14.61 6.04
C HIS A 34 4.91 13.44 6.70
N GLN A 35 4.15 12.38 6.96
CA GLN A 35 4.65 11.09 7.45
C GLN A 35 4.36 10.01 6.41
N PHE A 36 5.28 9.07 6.25
CA PHE A 36 5.14 7.94 5.33
C PHE A 36 5.17 6.64 6.12
N LEU A 37 4.04 5.95 6.22
CA LEU A 37 3.97 4.60 6.78
C LEU A 37 4.20 3.60 5.64
N ILE A 38 5.28 2.79 5.75
CA ILE A 38 5.63 1.79 4.75
C ILE A 38 5.20 0.42 5.25
N PHE A 39 4.22 -0.20 4.57
CA PHE A 39 3.73 -1.54 4.89
C PHE A 39 4.76 -2.62 4.56
N SER A 40 4.76 -3.68 5.34
CA SER A 40 5.60 -4.85 5.10
C SER A 40 4.94 -5.80 4.08
N PRO A 41 5.67 -6.25 3.03
CA PRO A 41 5.13 -7.25 2.11
C PRO A 41 5.07 -8.67 2.71
N TYR A 42 5.58 -8.85 3.93
CA TYR A 42 5.62 -10.13 4.66
C TYR A 42 4.50 -10.29 5.69
N LEU A 43 3.65 -9.28 5.86
CA LEU A 43 2.49 -9.30 6.75
C LEU A 43 1.21 -9.25 5.91
N ASP A 44 0.10 -9.70 6.49
CA ASP A 44 -1.20 -9.62 5.84
C ASP A 44 -1.53 -8.15 5.52
N LEU A 45 -1.90 -7.89 4.26
CA LEU A 45 -2.17 -6.53 3.80
C LEU A 45 -3.44 -5.96 4.44
N ALA A 46 -4.49 -6.77 4.56
CA ALA A 46 -5.75 -6.31 5.14
C ALA A 46 -5.62 -6.00 6.63
N ASP A 47 -4.82 -6.78 7.36
CA ASP A 47 -4.54 -6.49 8.77
C ASP A 47 -3.75 -5.18 8.93
N GLN A 48 -2.78 -4.90 8.04
CA GLN A 48 -2.07 -3.63 8.05
C GLN A 48 -2.97 -2.44 7.66
N VAL A 49 -3.93 -2.64 6.75
CA VAL A 49 -4.94 -1.64 6.41
C VAL A 49 -5.83 -1.35 7.63
N GLU A 50 -6.36 -2.37 8.30
CA GLU A 50 -7.16 -2.19 9.54
C GLU A 50 -6.37 -1.44 10.60
N ALA A 51 -5.12 -1.84 10.86
CA ALA A 51 -4.27 -1.16 11.84
C ALA A 51 -3.97 0.30 11.47
N SER A 52 -3.94 0.64 10.18
CA SER A 52 -3.76 2.03 9.76
C SER A 52 -5.04 2.86 9.90
N LEU A 53 -6.22 2.26 9.78
CA LEU A 53 -7.49 2.90 10.11
C LEU A 53 -7.54 3.21 11.61
N ASP A 54 -7.22 2.22 12.45
CA ASP A 54 -7.15 2.42 13.90
C ASP A 54 -6.15 3.53 14.30
N LEU A 55 -5.02 3.63 13.59
CA LEU A 55 -4.03 4.68 13.82
C LEU A 55 -4.61 6.07 13.51
N LEU A 56 -5.34 6.21 12.40
CA LEU A 56 -5.97 7.47 11.99
C LEU A 56 -7.13 7.84 12.93
N ASP A 57 -7.92 6.87 13.38
CA ASP A 57 -9.05 7.08 14.28
C ASP A 57 -8.61 7.50 15.71
N ASN A 58 -7.40 7.12 16.11
CA ASN A 58 -6.85 7.43 17.43
C ASN A 58 -6.01 8.71 17.48
N ASP A 59 -5.77 9.37 16.34
CA ASP A 59 -4.95 10.58 16.26
C ASP A 59 -5.62 11.62 15.34
N ASP A 60 -6.35 12.57 15.94
CA ASP A 60 -7.06 13.63 15.24
C ASP A 60 -6.13 14.59 14.45
N GLU A 61 -4.82 14.57 14.70
CA GLU A 61 -3.84 15.40 13.98
C GLU A 61 -3.39 14.72 12.67
N LEU A 62 -3.63 13.41 12.52
CA LEU A 62 -3.30 12.67 11.31
C LEU A 62 -4.44 12.73 10.29
N THR A 63 -4.07 12.97 9.06
CA THR A 63 -4.99 12.89 7.92
C THR A 63 -4.37 12.09 6.81
N LEU A 64 -5.12 11.12 6.27
CA LEU A 64 -4.66 10.33 5.14
C LEU A 64 -4.59 11.20 3.89
N ALA A 65 -3.38 11.48 3.42
CA ALA A 65 -3.17 12.21 2.17
C ALA A 65 -3.21 11.29 0.95
N ARG A 66 -2.53 10.13 1.00
CA ARG A 66 -2.36 9.25 -0.16
C ARG A 66 -2.02 7.81 0.24
N ILE A 67 -2.54 6.85 -0.52
CA ILE A 67 -2.07 5.47 -0.51
C ILE A 67 -1.32 5.19 -1.82
N ILE A 68 -0.06 4.79 -1.69
CA ILE A 68 0.84 4.59 -2.82
C ILE A 68 1.27 3.13 -2.89
N PHE A 69 0.97 2.48 -4.02
CA PHE A 69 1.43 1.14 -4.32
C PHE A 69 2.72 1.20 -5.17
N VAL A 70 3.83 0.70 -4.63
CA VAL A 70 5.11 0.66 -5.36
C VAL A 70 5.29 -0.70 -6.02
N VAL A 71 5.20 -0.73 -7.35
CA VAL A 71 5.33 -1.95 -8.16
C VAL A 71 6.78 -2.15 -8.56
N HIS A 72 7.38 -3.25 -8.14
CA HIS A 72 8.66 -3.70 -8.69
C HIS A 72 8.43 -4.39 -10.05
N CYS A 73 8.74 -3.70 -11.16
CA CYS A 73 8.38 -4.15 -12.50
C CYS A 73 8.97 -5.52 -12.89
N GLY A 74 10.11 -5.91 -12.31
CA GLY A 74 10.65 -7.25 -12.51
C GLY A 74 9.69 -8.36 -12.07
N LEU A 75 8.85 -8.12 -11.07
CA LEU A 75 7.85 -9.07 -10.60
C LEU A 75 6.63 -9.19 -11.54
N ILE A 76 6.40 -8.22 -12.42
CA ILE A 76 5.31 -8.28 -13.42
C ILE A 76 5.54 -9.41 -14.44
N GLU A 77 6.80 -9.82 -14.63
CA GLU A 77 7.13 -10.91 -15.54
C GLU A 77 6.78 -12.29 -14.96
N GLU A 78 6.61 -12.39 -13.65
CA GLU A 78 6.18 -13.60 -12.99
C GLU A 78 4.70 -13.89 -13.30
N THR A 79 4.39 -15.17 -13.55
CA THR A 79 3.03 -15.61 -13.89
C THR A 79 2.27 -16.17 -12.69
N SER A 80 2.76 -15.93 -11.47
CA SER A 80 2.13 -16.39 -10.24
C SER A 80 0.74 -15.75 -10.06
N ILE A 81 -0.28 -16.59 -9.88
CA ILE A 81 -1.65 -16.14 -9.57
C ILE A 81 -1.65 -15.39 -8.23
N GLN A 82 -0.95 -15.91 -7.24
CA GLN A 82 -0.87 -15.29 -5.91
C GLN A 82 -0.31 -13.87 -5.97
N LEU A 83 0.75 -13.66 -6.76
CA LEU A 83 1.34 -12.33 -6.92
C LEU A 83 0.39 -11.36 -7.64
N ARG A 84 -0.36 -11.85 -8.64
CA ARG A 84 -1.36 -11.03 -9.32
C ARG A 84 -2.49 -10.64 -8.38
N ASP A 85 -3.06 -11.61 -7.66
CA ASP A 85 -4.15 -11.35 -6.72
C ASP A 85 -3.72 -10.39 -5.59
N TRP A 86 -2.44 -10.48 -5.15
CA TRP A 86 -1.85 -9.52 -4.22
C TRP A 86 -1.72 -8.11 -4.83
N HIS A 87 -1.27 -8.02 -6.10
CA HIS A 87 -1.22 -6.75 -6.82
C HIS A 87 -2.62 -6.13 -6.99
N ASP A 88 -3.64 -6.95 -7.26
CA ASP A 88 -5.02 -6.49 -7.40
C ASP A 88 -5.57 -5.95 -6.07
N ALA A 89 -5.24 -6.58 -4.96
CA ALA A 89 -5.57 -6.07 -3.63
C ALA A 89 -4.83 -4.75 -3.31
N CYS A 90 -3.54 -4.66 -3.61
CA CYS A 90 -2.79 -3.40 -3.47
C CYS A 90 -3.42 -2.27 -4.32
N ALA A 91 -3.81 -2.57 -5.56
CA ALA A 91 -4.44 -1.61 -6.46
C ALA A 91 -5.81 -1.15 -5.95
N HIS A 92 -6.59 -2.04 -5.30
CA HIS A 92 -7.89 -1.74 -4.71
C HIS A 92 -7.81 -0.65 -3.63
N PHE A 93 -6.78 -0.70 -2.79
CA PHE A 93 -6.57 0.26 -1.71
C PHE A 93 -5.82 1.52 -2.14
N SER A 94 -5.24 1.58 -3.33
CA SER A 94 -4.27 2.62 -3.70
C SER A 94 -4.86 3.73 -4.56
N ASP A 95 -4.35 4.95 -4.33
CA ASP A 95 -4.62 6.12 -5.17
C ASP A 95 -3.62 6.24 -6.33
N VAL A 96 -2.41 5.68 -6.16
CA VAL A 96 -1.31 5.77 -7.13
C VAL A 96 -0.54 4.46 -7.17
N ALA A 97 -0.27 3.96 -8.37
CA ALA A 97 0.72 2.91 -8.61
C ALA A 97 2.01 3.52 -9.19
N LEU A 98 3.12 3.32 -8.50
CA LEU A 98 4.45 3.73 -8.94
C LEU A 98 5.21 2.57 -9.55
N LEU A 99 5.39 2.58 -10.87
CA LEU A 99 6.15 1.55 -11.58
C LEU A 99 7.65 1.82 -11.43
N ASN A 100 8.32 1.02 -10.61
CA ASN A 100 9.75 1.11 -10.30
C ASN A 100 10.54 -0.06 -10.91
N ARG A 101 11.86 0.09 -11.05
CA ARG A 101 12.74 -0.96 -11.58
C ARG A 101 12.32 -1.49 -12.95
N GLN A 102 12.10 -0.57 -13.89
CA GLN A 102 11.67 -0.91 -15.26
C GLN A 102 12.83 -1.34 -16.18
N GLU A 103 14.07 -1.11 -15.76
CA GLU A 103 15.27 -1.43 -16.52
C GLU A 103 15.39 -2.96 -16.74
N GLY A 104 15.50 -3.36 -18.00
CA GLY A 104 15.61 -4.78 -18.38
C GLY A 104 14.28 -5.54 -18.45
N VAL A 105 13.17 -4.94 -18.02
CA VAL A 105 11.84 -5.55 -18.07
C VAL A 105 11.24 -5.42 -19.45
N ASN A 106 10.55 -6.47 -19.91
CA ASN A 106 9.85 -6.46 -21.19
C ASN A 106 8.74 -5.41 -21.22
N HIS A 107 8.88 -4.39 -22.07
CA HIS A 107 7.90 -3.30 -22.22
C HIS A 107 6.48 -3.79 -22.52
N LYS A 108 6.33 -4.94 -23.23
CA LYS A 108 5.01 -5.53 -23.49
C LYS A 108 4.35 -5.97 -22.18
N LYS A 109 5.10 -6.50 -21.22
CA LYS A 109 4.58 -6.90 -19.92
C LYS A 109 4.13 -5.68 -19.09
N ILE A 110 4.92 -4.62 -19.08
CA ILE A 110 4.55 -3.35 -18.43
C ILE A 110 3.27 -2.77 -19.06
N LYS A 111 3.18 -2.81 -20.39
CA LYS A 111 1.98 -2.36 -21.10
C LYS A 111 0.76 -3.21 -20.74
N GLN A 112 0.89 -4.55 -20.74
CA GLN A 112 -0.18 -5.46 -20.34
C GLN A 112 -0.65 -5.23 -18.88
N PHE A 113 0.27 -4.96 -17.97
CA PHE A 113 -0.04 -4.61 -16.58
C PHE A 113 -0.90 -3.34 -16.52
N LYS A 114 -0.54 -2.28 -17.23
CA LYS A 114 -1.35 -1.06 -17.30
C LYS A 114 -2.73 -1.31 -17.90
N GLU A 115 -2.78 -2.00 -19.07
CA GLU A 115 -4.02 -2.33 -19.78
C GLU A 115 -4.96 -3.19 -18.91
N HIS A 116 -4.42 -4.06 -18.05
CA HIS A 116 -5.21 -4.84 -17.10
C HIS A 116 -6.03 -3.91 -16.19
N TYR A 117 -5.39 -2.96 -15.52
CA TYR A 117 -6.08 -2.05 -14.62
C TYR A 117 -6.94 -1.00 -15.34
N GLU A 118 -6.52 -0.55 -16.52
CA GLU A 118 -7.35 0.29 -17.37
C GLU A 118 -8.67 -0.43 -17.76
N SER A 119 -8.60 -1.72 -18.09
CA SER A 119 -9.77 -2.54 -18.41
C SER A 119 -10.72 -2.73 -17.22
N MET A 120 -10.20 -2.76 -16.02
CA MET A 120 -10.96 -2.80 -14.77
C MET A 120 -11.55 -1.42 -14.40
N ARG A 121 -11.21 -0.37 -15.15
CA ARG A 121 -11.64 1.03 -14.91
C ARG A 121 -11.28 1.53 -13.51
N LEU A 122 -10.13 1.10 -12.98
CA LEU A 122 -9.66 1.58 -11.70
C LEU A 122 -9.27 3.07 -11.78
N PRO A 123 -9.68 3.89 -10.80
CA PRO A 123 -9.47 5.34 -10.86
C PRO A 123 -8.06 5.79 -10.49
N PHE A 124 -7.20 4.90 -9.98
CA PHE A 124 -5.88 5.25 -9.51
C PHE A 124 -4.93 5.71 -10.63
N LEU A 125 -3.95 6.52 -10.27
CA LEU A 125 -2.95 6.99 -11.21
C LEU A 125 -1.83 5.96 -11.38
N VAL A 126 -1.32 5.80 -12.60
CA VAL A 126 -0.14 4.97 -12.88
C VAL A 126 1.01 5.87 -13.33
N GLU A 127 2.06 5.96 -12.52
CA GLU A 127 3.22 6.78 -12.78
C GLU A 127 4.51 5.95 -12.81
N SER A 128 5.49 6.40 -13.59
CA SER A 128 6.77 5.71 -13.72
C SER A 128 7.85 6.37 -12.88
N VAL A 129 8.60 5.54 -12.14
CA VAL A 129 9.83 5.98 -11.45
C VAL A 129 11.01 5.72 -12.38
N ARG A 130 11.79 6.76 -12.67
CA ARG A 130 13.00 6.67 -13.48
C ARG A 130 14.17 7.33 -12.74
N LYS A 131 15.30 6.63 -12.63
CA LYS A 131 16.47 7.13 -11.89
C LYS A 131 16.11 7.64 -10.48
N ASN A 132 15.28 6.88 -9.76
CA ASN A 132 14.76 7.18 -8.43
C ASN A 132 13.97 8.52 -8.35
N ARG A 133 13.35 8.94 -9.44
CA ARG A 133 12.54 10.16 -9.52
C ARG A 133 11.24 9.88 -10.27
N VAL A 134 10.22 10.64 -9.90
CA VAL A 134 8.94 10.75 -10.63
C VAL A 134 8.91 12.06 -11.40
N ALA A 135 8.22 12.08 -12.53
CA ALA A 135 8.17 13.27 -13.39
C ALA A 135 7.45 14.46 -12.72
N ASN A 136 6.38 14.19 -11.98
CA ASN A 136 5.59 15.21 -11.30
C ASN A 136 5.22 14.75 -9.87
N PRO A 137 6.05 15.07 -8.86
CA PRO A 137 5.76 14.73 -7.47
C PRO A 137 4.45 15.33 -6.95
N ALA A 138 4.11 16.55 -7.35
CA ALA A 138 2.89 17.21 -6.91
C ALA A 138 1.62 16.44 -7.31
N LYS A 139 1.62 15.80 -8.50
CA LYS A 139 0.50 14.95 -8.94
C LYS A 139 0.36 13.69 -8.09
N ILE A 140 1.48 13.15 -7.59
CA ILE A 140 1.48 11.94 -6.76
C ILE A 140 1.01 12.28 -5.35
N LEU A 141 1.39 13.43 -4.83
CA LEU A 141 1.06 13.91 -3.48
C LEU A 141 -0.26 14.70 -3.42
N ASP A 142 -0.96 14.86 -4.54
CA ASP A 142 -2.29 15.49 -4.57
C ASP A 142 -3.25 14.66 -3.69
N PRO A 143 -3.90 15.22 -2.65
CA PRO A 143 -4.69 14.46 -1.68
C PRO A 143 -6.04 13.94 -2.20
N SER A 144 -6.37 14.17 -3.48
CA SER A 144 -7.62 13.68 -4.05
C SER A 144 -7.68 12.14 -4.04
N SER A 145 -8.62 11.55 -3.31
CA SER A 145 -8.85 10.11 -3.27
C SER A 145 -9.15 9.54 -4.66
N ARG A 146 -8.47 8.45 -5.03
CA ARG A 146 -8.60 7.75 -6.32
C ARG A 146 -8.60 6.22 -6.15
N ARG A 147 -8.87 5.73 -4.97
CA ARG A 147 -8.95 4.30 -4.67
C ARG A 147 -10.37 3.78 -4.86
N ILE A 148 -10.52 2.47 -4.97
CA ILE A 148 -11.84 1.81 -4.97
C ILE A 148 -12.34 1.63 -3.55
N SER A 149 -11.43 1.28 -2.63
CA SER A 149 -11.76 1.10 -1.24
C SER A 149 -12.27 2.41 -0.62
N HIS A 150 -13.43 2.33 0.01
CA HIS A 150 -14.01 3.43 0.78
C HIS A 150 -13.69 3.32 2.28
N ALA A 151 -12.88 2.34 2.68
CA ALA A 151 -12.55 2.11 4.07
C ALA A 151 -11.93 3.34 4.76
N PHE A 152 -11.22 4.17 4.01
CA PHE A 152 -10.61 5.40 4.48
C PHE A 152 -11.43 6.67 4.22
N ASP A 153 -12.61 6.54 3.63
CA ASP A 153 -13.46 7.66 3.21
C ASP A 153 -14.91 7.46 3.71
N PRO A 154 -15.14 7.39 5.03
CA PRO A 154 -16.45 7.04 5.62
C PRO A 154 -17.57 8.04 5.28
N GLU A 155 -17.22 9.27 4.87
CA GLU A 155 -18.18 10.28 4.45
C GLU A 155 -18.54 10.22 2.95
N ALA A 156 -17.91 9.32 2.18
CA ALA A 156 -18.30 9.13 0.80
C ALA A 156 -19.73 8.57 0.74
N ASP A 157 -20.65 9.37 0.23
CA ASP A 157 -22.10 9.14 0.15
C ASP A 157 -22.48 8.02 -0.85
N ILE A 158 -21.85 6.87 -0.73
CA ILE A 158 -22.05 5.73 -1.64
C ILE A 158 -22.21 4.48 -0.78
N ASP A 159 -23.42 3.91 -0.73
CA ASP A 159 -23.71 2.58 -0.17
C ASP A 159 -22.72 2.14 0.94
N SER A 160 -22.42 3.07 1.86
CA SER A 160 -21.41 2.94 2.92
C SER A 160 -21.72 1.79 3.90
N ASP A 161 -22.90 1.18 3.77
CA ASP A 161 -23.31 0.03 4.54
C ASP A 161 -22.69 -1.29 4.04
N LEU A 162 -22.02 -1.28 2.88
CA LEU A 162 -21.35 -2.45 2.37
C LEU A 162 -19.88 -2.48 2.84
N PRO A 163 -19.48 -3.53 3.56
CA PRO A 163 -18.10 -3.68 4.00
C PRO A 163 -17.15 -3.80 2.79
N ASP A 164 -15.92 -3.30 2.95
CA ASP A 164 -14.88 -3.46 1.93
C ASP A 164 -14.56 -4.94 1.71
N THR A 165 -14.54 -5.38 0.46
CA THR A 165 -14.44 -6.79 0.07
C THR A 165 -13.20 -7.50 0.60
N TYR A 166 -12.11 -6.77 0.89
CA TYR A 166 -10.87 -7.33 1.43
C TYR A 166 -10.77 -7.21 2.97
N ILE A 167 -11.52 -6.29 3.57
CA ILE A 167 -11.54 -6.08 5.02
C ILE A 167 -12.65 -6.89 5.68
N GLU A 168 -13.74 -7.16 4.96
CA GLU A 168 -14.89 -7.91 5.47
C GLU A 168 -14.47 -9.24 6.09
N ARG A 169 -15.05 -9.53 7.26
CA ARG A 169 -14.87 -10.81 7.95
C ARG A 169 -16.19 -11.59 7.98
N LEU A 170 -16.07 -12.89 7.75
CA LEU A 170 -17.16 -13.84 7.95
C LEU A 170 -17.48 -13.99 9.44
N PRO A 171 -18.66 -14.53 9.80
CA PRO A 171 -18.99 -14.84 11.20
C PRO A 171 -17.99 -15.78 11.90
N THR A 172 -17.17 -16.50 11.13
CA THR A 172 -16.08 -17.34 11.63
C THR A 172 -14.86 -16.55 12.07
N GLY A 173 -14.78 -15.23 11.74
CA GLY A 173 -13.62 -14.37 11.94
C GLY A 173 -12.61 -14.37 10.78
N GLU A 174 -12.78 -15.27 9.82
CA GLU A 174 -11.93 -15.32 8.62
C GLU A 174 -12.29 -14.20 7.63
N ARG A 175 -11.32 -13.76 6.82
CA ARG A 175 -11.57 -12.80 5.74
C ARG A 175 -12.54 -13.39 4.70
N ALA A 176 -13.54 -12.61 4.28
CA ALA A 176 -14.44 -13.00 3.20
C ALA A 176 -13.67 -13.20 1.88
N LYS A 177 -12.67 -12.36 1.64
CA LYS A 177 -11.74 -12.49 0.51
C LYS A 177 -10.29 -12.37 1.01
N PRO A 178 -9.62 -13.49 1.31
CA PRO A 178 -8.24 -13.46 1.78
C PRO A 178 -7.29 -12.94 0.70
N ILE A 179 -6.31 -12.14 1.11
CA ILE A 179 -5.24 -11.63 0.24
C ILE A 179 -4.05 -12.59 0.32
N PRO A 180 -3.53 -13.11 -0.80
CA PRO A 180 -2.34 -13.95 -0.77
C PRO A 180 -1.12 -13.19 -0.24
N MET A 181 -0.21 -13.91 0.41
CA MET A 181 1.08 -13.38 0.85
C MET A 181 2.21 -13.97 -0.02
N PRO A 182 2.48 -13.42 -1.21
CA PRO A 182 3.42 -14.04 -2.16
C PRO A 182 4.87 -14.03 -1.68
N PHE A 183 5.18 -13.19 -0.67
CA PHE A 183 6.51 -13.07 -0.06
C PHE A 183 6.60 -13.74 1.31
N GLY A 184 5.49 -14.29 1.81
CA GLY A 184 5.40 -14.96 3.10
C GLY A 184 6.00 -16.36 3.06
N GLY A 185 7.30 -16.47 3.24
CA GLY A 185 7.96 -17.70 3.68
C GLY A 185 8.21 -17.58 5.16
N GLN A 186 7.68 -18.52 5.95
CA GLN A 186 7.82 -18.70 7.38
C GLN A 186 8.77 -17.69 8.09
N ILE A 187 8.20 -16.64 8.66
CA ILE A 187 8.89 -15.92 9.73
C ILE A 187 8.90 -16.91 10.89
N ASN A 188 10.00 -17.66 11.00
CA ASN A 188 10.27 -18.42 12.23
C ASN A 188 10.41 -17.39 13.35
N ASN A 189 9.37 -17.25 14.16
CA ASN A 189 9.44 -16.56 15.45
C ASN A 189 10.50 -17.30 16.28
N THR A 190 11.71 -16.76 16.32
CA THR A 190 12.72 -17.05 17.34
C THR A 190 12.88 -15.84 18.24
#